data_a22e51534d69efac8bdddd5b2716dc6f
#
_entry.id   a22e51534d69efac8bdddd5b2716dc6f
#
_cell.length_a   1.000
_cell.length_b   1.000
_cell.length_c   1.000
_cell.angle_alpha   90.00
_cell.angle_beta   90.00
_cell.angle_gamma   90.00
#
_symmetry.space_group_name_H-M   'P 1'
#
loop_
_entity.id
_entity.type
_entity.pdbx_description
1 polymer ?
#
loop_
_entity_poly.entity_id
_entity_poly.type
_entity_poly.pdbx_seq_one_letter_code
_entity_poly.pdbx_strand_id
1 'polypeptide(L)'
;VVYREINGEKCEPFEMLTVDVEDTNQGAVMEELGRRRGDLQDMQPDGHGRVRLEYRIPARGLIGFQSEFMTLTRGTGIMAHVFDDYAPVKADMPGRRNGVLISSEKGEAVAYALWKLEDRGRMIVVPGDVLYEGMIIGIHSRDNDLIVNPIRGKQLTNIRSSGTDEAVRLTPPIRLTLEGAVEFIDDDELVEITPVSIRVRKRFLTENERKRNVRGL
;
A
#
# COMPACT_ATOMS: atom_id res chain seq x y z
N VAL A 1 14.71 3.41 -4.91
CA VAL A 1 16.13 3.32 -4.49
C VAL A 1 17.04 3.50 -5.71
N VAL A 2 18.27 3.95 -5.49
CA VAL A 2 19.26 4.17 -6.56
C VAL A 2 20.15 2.92 -6.66
N TYR A 3 20.09 2.23 -7.79
CA TYR A 3 20.99 1.12 -8.08
C TYR A 3 22.34 1.62 -8.62
N ARG A 4 23.41 0.88 -8.34
CA ARG A 4 24.76 1.12 -8.88
C ARG A 4 25.31 -0.16 -9.45
N GLU A 5 26.15 -0.04 -10.45
CA GLU A 5 26.96 -1.15 -10.97
C GLU A 5 28.34 -1.09 -10.31
N ILE A 6 28.71 -2.15 -9.59
CA ILE A 6 29.98 -2.27 -8.89
C ILE A 6 30.62 -3.60 -9.33
N ASN A 7 31.80 -3.51 -9.95
CA ASN A 7 32.53 -4.68 -10.49
C ASN A 7 31.71 -5.52 -11.52
N GLY A 8 30.81 -4.87 -12.28
CA GLY A 8 29.96 -5.56 -13.26
C GLY A 8 28.70 -6.21 -12.66
N GLU A 9 28.45 -6.02 -11.38
CA GLU A 9 27.27 -6.54 -10.67
C GLU A 9 26.35 -5.40 -10.26
N LYS A 10 25.04 -5.59 -10.46
CA LYS A 10 24.01 -4.63 -10.04
C LYS A 10 23.86 -4.66 -8.52
N CYS A 11 24.12 -3.53 -7.88
CA CYS A 11 24.04 -3.38 -6.43
C CYS A 11 22.92 -2.41 -6.01
N GLU A 12 22.38 -2.64 -4.83
CA GLU A 12 21.40 -1.79 -4.16
C GLU A 12 21.92 -1.29 -2.81
N PRO A 13 21.41 -0.14 -2.33
CA PRO A 13 21.80 0.37 -1.01
C PRO A 13 21.24 -0.50 0.10
N PHE A 14 22.05 -0.74 1.11
CA PHE A 14 21.68 -1.42 2.36
C PHE A 14 21.74 -0.44 3.52
N GLU A 15 20.92 -0.70 4.52
CA GLU A 15 20.87 0.06 5.76
C GLU A 15 20.99 -0.86 6.96
N MET A 16 21.63 -0.34 8.01
CA MET A 16 21.60 -0.93 9.34
C MET A 16 20.35 -0.42 10.06
N LEU A 17 19.45 -1.33 10.34
CA LEU A 17 18.20 -1.08 11.05
C LEU A 17 18.35 -1.57 12.49
N THR A 18 18.07 -0.70 13.44
CA THR A 18 17.94 -1.06 14.87
C THR A 18 16.49 -0.89 15.27
N VAL A 19 15.88 -1.93 15.81
CA VAL A 19 14.54 -1.89 16.39
C VAL A 19 14.58 -2.34 17.83
N ASP A 20 13.81 -1.66 18.69
CA ASP A 20 13.62 -1.98 20.09
C ASP A 20 12.13 -2.25 20.33
N VAL A 21 11.78 -3.48 20.69
CA VAL A 21 10.40 -3.96 20.75
C VAL A 21 10.15 -4.75 22.03
N GLU A 22 8.88 -4.84 22.41
CA GLU A 22 8.47 -5.76 23.48
C GLU A 22 8.64 -7.22 23.04
N ASP A 23 9.05 -8.10 23.94
CA ASP A 23 9.25 -9.53 23.69
C ASP A 23 8.03 -10.18 23.00
N THR A 24 6.83 -9.73 23.38
CA THR A 24 5.57 -10.22 22.81
C THR A 24 5.39 -9.92 21.34
N ASN A 25 6.02 -8.85 20.84
CA ASN A 25 5.93 -8.40 19.45
C ASN A 25 7.13 -8.84 18.60
N GLN A 26 8.18 -9.39 19.24
CA GLN A 26 9.44 -9.78 18.60
C GLN A 26 9.22 -10.70 17.39
N GLY A 27 8.43 -11.77 17.55
CA GLY A 27 8.22 -12.77 16.50
C GLY A 27 7.59 -12.16 15.24
N ALA A 28 6.55 -11.34 15.40
CA ALA A 28 5.88 -10.68 14.28
C ALA A 28 6.81 -9.69 13.54
N VAL A 29 7.62 -8.94 14.27
CA VAL A 29 8.59 -8.01 13.68
C VAL A 29 9.70 -8.75 12.94
N MET A 30 10.23 -9.84 13.51
CA MET A 30 11.25 -10.67 12.87
C MET A 30 10.73 -11.35 11.60
N GLU A 31 9.49 -11.85 11.61
CA GLU A 31 8.85 -12.44 10.42
C GLU A 31 8.73 -11.40 9.30
N GLU A 32 8.26 -10.20 9.62
CA GLU A 32 8.10 -9.13 8.63
C GLU A 32 9.45 -8.66 8.07
N LEU A 33 10.46 -8.48 8.92
CA LEU A 33 11.81 -8.11 8.47
C LEU A 33 12.44 -9.20 7.60
N GLY A 34 12.23 -10.48 7.92
CA GLY A 34 12.65 -11.60 7.08
C GLY A 34 11.97 -11.59 5.70
N ARG A 35 10.65 -11.31 5.65
CA ARG A 35 9.90 -11.14 4.40
C ARG A 35 10.46 -10.00 3.55
N ARG A 36 10.93 -8.92 4.19
CA ARG A 36 11.57 -7.76 3.57
C ARG A 36 13.06 -7.93 3.30
N ARG A 37 13.56 -9.18 3.35
CA ARG A 37 14.96 -9.54 3.07
C ARG A 37 15.98 -8.95 4.04
N GLY A 38 15.57 -8.62 5.26
CA GLY A 38 16.48 -8.24 6.33
C GLY A 38 17.26 -9.45 6.87
N ASP A 39 18.56 -9.27 7.09
CA ASP A 39 19.43 -10.24 7.73
C ASP A 39 19.66 -9.83 9.18
N LEU A 40 19.24 -10.65 10.14
CA LEU A 40 19.50 -10.41 11.54
C LEU A 40 21.00 -10.46 11.81
N GLN A 41 21.54 -9.39 12.38
CA GLN A 41 22.95 -9.25 12.76
C GLN A 41 23.16 -9.53 14.24
N ASP A 42 22.27 -8.98 15.08
CA ASP A 42 22.36 -9.13 16.53
C ASP A 42 20.98 -9.07 17.21
N MET A 43 20.90 -9.67 18.40
CA MET A 43 19.70 -9.69 19.23
C MET A 43 20.08 -9.60 20.70
N GLN A 44 19.67 -8.54 21.36
CA GLN A 44 20.02 -8.23 22.75
C GLN A 44 18.75 -8.03 23.59
N PRO A 45 18.33 -9.05 24.38
CA PRO A 45 17.28 -8.86 25.37
C PRO A 45 17.78 -7.95 26.51
N ASP A 46 16.91 -7.05 27.00
CA ASP A 46 17.22 -6.16 28.12
C ASP A 46 16.98 -6.82 29.51
N GLY A 47 16.36 -8.00 29.51
CA GLY A 47 15.96 -8.69 30.75
C GLY A 47 14.73 -8.09 31.46
N HIS A 48 14.11 -7.07 30.88
CA HIS A 48 12.93 -6.36 31.42
C HIS A 48 11.70 -6.41 30.50
N GLY A 49 11.70 -7.36 29.55
CA GLY A 49 10.58 -7.58 28.63
C GLY A 49 10.70 -6.84 27.30
N ARG A 50 11.89 -6.31 26.99
CA ARG A 50 12.20 -5.74 25.67
C ARG A 50 13.41 -6.40 25.04
N VAL A 51 13.46 -6.35 23.70
CA VAL A 51 14.57 -6.87 22.92
C VAL A 51 14.96 -5.84 21.86
N ARG A 52 16.27 -5.62 21.74
CA ARG A 52 16.87 -4.87 20.64
C ARG A 52 17.31 -5.85 19.56
N LEU A 53 16.89 -5.57 18.32
CA LEU A 53 17.25 -6.34 17.14
C LEU A 53 18.01 -5.42 16.19
N GLU A 54 19.11 -5.92 15.64
CA GLU A 54 19.91 -5.24 14.63
C GLU A 54 19.82 -6.04 13.33
N TYR A 55 19.44 -5.37 12.25
CA TYR A 55 19.28 -5.95 10.92
C TYR A 55 20.08 -5.19 9.88
N ARG A 56 20.68 -5.92 8.95
CA ARG A 56 21.16 -5.37 7.70
C ARG A 56 20.10 -5.65 6.62
N ILE A 57 19.52 -4.59 6.07
CA ILE A 57 18.33 -4.70 5.20
C ILE A 57 18.49 -3.85 3.94
N PRO A 58 18.03 -4.30 2.75
CA PRO A 58 17.96 -3.44 1.57
C PRO A 58 17.10 -2.20 1.86
N ALA A 59 17.55 -1.01 1.48
CA ALA A 59 16.81 0.24 1.72
C ALA A 59 15.37 0.20 1.17
N ARG A 60 15.14 -0.51 0.04
CA ARG A 60 13.78 -0.74 -0.48
C ARG A 60 12.88 -1.55 0.47
N GLY A 61 13.47 -2.38 1.33
CA GLY A 61 12.75 -3.14 2.35
C GLY A 61 12.20 -2.28 3.49
N LEU A 62 12.74 -1.06 3.68
CA LEU A 62 12.26 -0.12 4.68
C LEU A 62 11.12 0.78 4.17
N ILE A 63 10.88 0.80 2.85
CA ILE A 63 9.75 1.54 2.29
C ILE A 63 8.46 0.93 2.86
N GLY A 64 7.64 1.77 3.49
CA GLY A 64 6.38 1.34 4.13
C GLY A 64 6.52 0.58 5.45
N PHE A 65 7.74 0.23 5.86
CA PHE A 65 7.94 -0.55 7.07
C PHE A 65 7.60 0.21 8.34
N GLN A 66 7.83 1.51 8.40
CA GLN A 66 7.55 2.30 9.61
C GLN A 66 6.08 2.23 10.03
N SER A 67 5.15 2.35 9.09
CA SER A 67 3.72 2.26 9.36
C SER A 67 3.30 0.87 9.84
N GLU A 68 3.84 -0.17 9.20
CA GLU A 68 3.59 -1.55 9.58
C GLU A 68 4.22 -1.89 10.93
N PHE A 69 5.45 -1.44 11.17
CA PHE A 69 6.15 -1.60 12.44
C PHE A 69 5.36 -0.98 13.61
N MET A 70 4.84 0.23 13.46
CA MET A 70 4.00 0.86 14.48
C MET A 70 2.71 0.06 14.74
N THR A 71 2.15 -0.58 13.72
CA THR A 71 0.99 -1.46 13.86
C THR A 71 1.35 -2.75 14.57
N LEU A 72 2.43 -3.41 14.18
CA LEU A 72 2.92 -4.67 14.77
C LEU A 72 3.29 -4.49 16.25
N THR A 73 3.86 -3.34 16.61
CA THR A 73 4.29 -3.01 17.97
C THR A 73 3.25 -2.24 18.78
N ARG A 74 2.04 -2.02 18.23
CA ARG A 74 0.98 -1.21 18.86
C ARG A 74 1.46 0.18 19.29
N GLY A 75 2.41 0.75 18.55
CA GLY A 75 2.99 2.05 18.82
C GLY A 75 4.08 2.10 19.90
N THR A 76 4.46 0.96 20.51
CA THR A 76 5.47 0.91 21.58
C THR A 76 6.90 0.68 21.09
N GLY A 77 7.06 0.31 19.81
CA GLY A 77 8.36 0.03 19.20
C GLY A 77 9.13 1.31 18.89
N ILE A 78 10.45 1.23 18.99
CA ILE A 78 11.38 2.28 18.58
C ILE A 78 12.19 1.76 17.42
N MET A 79 12.36 2.58 16.37
CA MET A 79 13.06 2.22 15.16
C MET A 79 14.03 3.33 14.76
N ALA A 80 15.25 2.94 14.38
CA ALA A 80 16.24 3.83 13.77
C ALA A 80 16.97 3.06 12.66
N HIS A 81 17.32 3.74 11.58
CA HIS A 81 18.10 3.14 10.51
C HIS A 81 19.12 4.14 9.96
N VAL A 82 20.23 3.62 9.44
CA VAL A 82 21.31 4.40 8.87
C VAL A 82 21.88 3.66 7.66
N PHE A 83 22.30 4.43 6.64
CA PHE A 83 22.95 3.86 5.47
C PHE A 83 24.22 3.09 5.88
N ASP A 84 24.39 1.90 5.31
CA ASP A 84 25.54 1.03 5.48
C ASP A 84 26.44 1.09 4.23
N ASP A 85 26.11 0.32 3.20
CA ASP A 85 26.87 0.27 1.96
C ASP A 85 25.98 -0.13 0.77
N TYR A 86 26.62 -0.40 -0.37
CA TYR A 86 25.99 -1.01 -1.54
C TYR A 86 26.40 -2.48 -1.64
N ALA A 87 25.44 -3.37 -1.82
CA ALA A 87 25.68 -4.81 -1.99
C ALA A 87 24.80 -5.37 -3.13
N PRO A 88 25.11 -6.57 -3.64
CA PRO A 88 24.34 -7.21 -4.69
C PRO A 88 22.84 -7.22 -4.40
N VAL A 89 22.04 -6.98 -5.45
CA VAL A 89 20.58 -6.92 -5.34
C VAL A 89 20.06 -8.25 -4.82
N LYS A 90 19.35 -8.23 -3.69
CA LYS A 90 18.65 -9.42 -3.18
C LYS A 90 17.46 -9.79 -4.08
N ALA A 91 16.96 -11.02 -3.90
CA ALA A 91 15.76 -11.49 -4.59
C ALA A 91 14.57 -10.54 -4.37
N ASP A 92 13.59 -10.60 -5.27
CA ASP A 92 12.40 -9.78 -5.19
C ASP A 92 11.71 -9.91 -3.83
N MET A 93 11.24 -8.78 -3.35
CA MET A 93 10.39 -8.72 -2.17
C MET A 93 8.94 -8.89 -2.59
N PRO A 94 8.13 -9.59 -1.79
CA PRO A 94 6.70 -9.63 -2.06
C PRO A 94 6.15 -8.19 -2.03
N GLY A 95 5.40 -7.83 -3.06
CA GLY A 95 4.67 -6.57 -3.14
C GLY A 95 3.57 -6.47 -2.07
N ARG A 96 2.71 -5.48 -2.19
CA ARG A 96 1.54 -5.30 -1.33
C ARG A 96 0.71 -6.59 -1.31
N ARG A 97 0.25 -7.00 -0.11
CA ARG A 97 -0.57 -8.21 0.06
C ARG A 97 -1.91 -8.13 -0.65
N ASN A 98 -2.51 -6.95 -0.66
CA ASN A 98 -3.86 -6.71 -1.16
C ASN A 98 -3.82 -6.04 -2.53
N GLY A 99 -4.71 -6.47 -3.41
CA GLY A 99 -4.95 -5.78 -4.67
C GLY A 99 -5.64 -4.42 -4.46
N VAL A 100 -6.00 -3.78 -5.55
CA VAL A 100 -6.68 -2.48 -5.54
C VAL A 100 -8.03 -2.51 -6.24
N LEU A 101 -8.89 -1.57 -5.86
CA LEU A 101 -10.13 -1.26 -6.56
C LEU A 101 -9.83 -0.19 -7.62
N ILE A 102 -10.09 -0.52 -8.88
CA ILE A 102 -9.75 0.31 -10.04
C ILE A 102 -11.04 0.83 -10.67
N SER A 103 -11.13 2.15 -10.90
CA SER A 103 -12.26 2.73 -11.61
C SER A 103 -12.31 2.26 -13.06
N SER A 104 -13.49 1.81 -13.50
CA SER A 104 -13.76 1.37 -14.89
C SER A 104 -14.06 2.52 -15.84
N GLU A 105 -14.43 3.69 -15.34
CA GLU A 105 -14.98 4.79 -16.14
C GLU A 105 -14.58 6.15 -15.57
N LYS A 106 -14.70 7.18 -16.43
CA LYS A 106 -14.57 8.58 -16.04
C LYS A 106 -15.92 9.11 -15.54
N GLY A 107 -15.92 9.78 -14.40
CA GLY A 107 -17.11 10.42 -13.84
C GLY A 107 -16.90 10.85 -12.40
N GLU A 108 -17.98 11.26 -11.76
CA GLU A 108 -17.99 11.67 -10.36
C GLU A 108 -18.41 10.50 -9.46
N ALA A 109 -17.68 10.28 -8.38
CA ALA A 109 -17.97 9.21 -7.43
C ALA A 109 -19.32 9.43 -6.73
N VAL A 110 -20.16 8.41 -6.73
CA VAL A 110 -21.50 8.46 -6.14
C VAL A 110 -21.54 7.70 -4.82
N ALA A 111 -22.11 8.33 -3.79
CA ALA A 111 -22.17 7.76 -2.43
C ALA A 111 -22.73 6.33 -2.41
N TYR A 112 -23.83 6.08 -3.12
CA TYR A 112 -24.45 4.76 -3.19
C TYR A 112 -23.53 3.69 -3.84
N ALA A 113 -22.78 4.07 -4.87
CA ALA A 113 -21.85 3.13 -5.51
C ALA A 113 -20.68 2.82 -4.59
N LEU A 114 -20.11 3.84 -3.93
CA LEU A 114 -19.02 3.64 -2.97
C LEU A 114 -19.45 2.76 -1.79
N TRP A 115 -20.64 2.99 -1.25
CA TRP A 115 -21.21 2.17 -0.18
C TRP A 115 -21.30 0.68 -0.56
N LYS A 116 -21.75 0.36 -1.77
CA LYS A 116 -21.77 -1.03 -2.25
C LYS A 116 -20.38 -1.63 -2.44
N LEU A 117 -19.37 -0.80 -2.62
CA LEU A 117 -17.99 -1.24 -2.81
C LEU A 117 -17.26 -1.43 -1.47
N GLU A 118 -17.79 -0.95 -0.35
CA GLU A 118 -17.19 -1.15 0.98
C GLU A 118 -17.06 -2.62 1.36
N ASP A 119 -17.96 -3.49 0.90
CA ASP A 119 -17.86 -4.95 1.07
C ASP A 119 -16.65 -5.55 0.33
N ARG A 120 -16.10 -4.83 -0.65
CA ARG A 120 -14.95 -5.26 -1.46
C ARG A 120 -13.63 -4.73 -0.92
N GLY A 121 -13.66 -3.67 -0.12
CA GLY A 121 -12.44 -3.08 0.41
C GLY A 121 -12.63 -1.68 0.98
N ARG A 122 -11.53 -1.06 1.36
CA ARG A 122 -11.53 0.29 1.93
C ARG A 122 -11.29 1.34 0.86
N MET A 123 -12.11 2.39 0.86
CA MET A 123 -12.00 3.47 -0.13
C MET A 123 -10.88 4.46 0.22
N ILE A 124 -10.31 5.06 -0.83
CA ILE A 124 -9.37 6.20 -0.76
C ILE A 124 -10.07 7.49 -1.21
N VAL A 125 -11.17 7.35 -1.95
CA VAL A 125 -11.94 8.45 -2.53
C VAL A 125 -13.23 8.70 -1.74
N VAL A 126 -13.80 9.90 -1.92
CA VAL A 126 -15.08 10.31 -1.32
C VAL A 126 -16.12 10.57 -2.42
N PRO A 127 -17.43 10.61 -2.06
CA PRO A 127 -18.46 11.07 -2.98
C PRO A 127 -18.17 12.48 -3.49
N GLY A 128 -18.35 12.70 -4.78
CA GLY A 128 -18.04 13.97 -5.45
C GLY A 128 -16.64 14.06 -6.05
N ASP A 129 -15.74 13.11 -5.74
CA ASP A 129 -14.42 13.08 -6.39
C ASP A 129 -14.56 12.77 -7.88
N VAL A 130 -13.79 13.50 -8.69
CA VAL A 130 -13.70 13.25 -10.14
C VAL A 130 -12.73 12.12 -10.39
N LEU A 131 -13.24 11.04 -10.95
CA LEU A 131 -12.53 9.80 -11.24
C LEU A 131 -12.30 9.64 -12.74
N TYR A 132 -11.37 8.78 -13.10
CA TYR A 132 -11.10 8.37 -14.48
C TYR A 132 -10.76 6.88 -14.55
N GLU A 133 -10.87 6.28 -15.74
CA GLU A 133 -10.51 4.88 -15.97
C GLU A 133 -9.06 4.61 -15.58
N GLY A 134 -8.82 3.54 -14.82
CA GLY A 134 -7.50 3.18 -14.33
C GLY A 134 -7.05 3.89 -13.04
N MET A 135 -7.84 4.84 -12.52
CA MET A 135 -7.60 5.44 -11.21
C MET A 135 -7.86 4.42 -10.11
N ILE A 136 -6.97 4.35 -9.13
CA ILE A 136 -7.15 3.50 -7.95
C ILE A 136 -8.00 4.27 -6.93
N ILE A 137 -9.11 3.64 -6.51
CA ILE A 137 -10.12 4.26 -5.65
C ILE A 137 -10.22 3.61 -4.28
N GLY A 138 -9.52 2.50 -4.07
CA GLY A 138 -9.54 1.78 -2.80
C GLY A 138 -8.57 0.61 -2.76
N ILE A 139 -8.43 0.03 -1.56
CA ILE A 139 -7.68 -1.20 -1.30
C ILE A 139 -8.66 -2.36 -1.35
N HIS A 140 -8.41 -3.35 -2.20
CA HIS A 140 -9.23 -4.55 -2.24
C HIS A 140 -8.98 -5.42 -1.00
N SER A 141 -10.00 -6.11 -0.52
CA SER A 141 -9.88 -7.04 0.62
C SER A 141 -9.16 -8.36 0.27
N ARG A 142 -8.95 -8.62 -1.03
CA ARG A 142 -8.24 -9.79 -1.55
C ARG A 142 -6.92 -9.38 -2.20
N ASP A 143 -6.11 -10.34 -2.58
CA ASP A 143 -4.80 -10.17 -3.20
C ASP A 143 -4.82 -9.74 -4.68
N ASN A 144 -5.97 -9.84 -5.35
CA ASN A 144 -6.12 -9.48 -6.75
C ASN A 144 -6.74 -8.09 -6.95
N ASP A 145 -6.37 -7.43 -8.03
CA ASP A 145 -7.01 -6.20 -8.48
C ASP A 145 -8.44 -6.43 -8.95
N LEU A 146 -9.31 -5.48 -8.67
CA LEU A 146 -10.71 -5.54 -9.06
C LEU A 146 -11.14 -4.25 -9.76
N ILE A 147 -11.61 -4.36 -11.00
CA ILE A 147 -12.20 -3.25 -11.75
C ILE A 147 -13.65 -3.07 -11.31
N VAL A 148 -14.01 -1.86 -10.90
CA VAL A 148 -15.30 -1.54 -10.33
C VAL A 148 -15.87 -0.25 -10.93
N ASN A 149 -17.19 -0.09 -10.85
CA ASN A 149 -17.86 1.13 -11.31
C ASN A 149 -18.34 1.98 -10.13
N PRO A 150 -17.60 3.05 -9.75
CA PRO A 150 -17.92 3.91 -8.61
C PRO A 150 -18.92 5.04 -8.95
N ILE A 151 -19.35 5.16 -10.21
CA ILE A 151 -20.20 6.26 -10.70
C ILE A 151 -21.66 5.87 -10.94
N ARG A 152 -21.99 4.59 -10.90
CA ARG A 152 -23.38 4.12 -11.10
C ARG A 152 -24.25 4.43 -9.88
N GLY A 153 -25.13 5.41 -10.03
CA GLY A 153 -26.19 5.69 -9.07
C GLY A 153 -27.21 4.55 -8.91
N LYS A 154 -28.06 4.67 -7.90
CA LYS A 154 -29.21 3.78 -7.71
C LYS A 154 -30.16 3.93 -8.91
N GLN A 155 -30.42 2.85 -9.64
CA GLN A 155 -31.52 2.85 -10.59
C GLN A 155 -32.84 2.89 -9.82
N LEU A 156 -33.60 3.96 -10.01
CA LEU A 156 -34.94 4.09 -9.43
C LEU A 156 -35.87 3.12 -10.12
N THR A 157 -36.11 1.95 -9.53
CA THR A 157 -36.97 0.91 -10.09
C THR A 157 -38.39 0.94 -9.55
N ASN A 158 -38.73 1.78 -8.54
CA ASN A 158 -40.07 1.87 -7.99
C ASN A 158 -40.42 3.27 -7.48
N ILE A 159 -41.44 3.88 -8.04
CA ILE A 159 -42.03 5.18 -7.67
C ILE A 159 -42.60 5.18 -6.21
N ARG A 160 -42.84 4.00 -5.62
CA ARG A 160 -43.47 3.87 -4.30
C ARG A 160 -42.52 3.86 -3.12
N SER A 161 -41.19 3.85 -3.32
CA SER A 161 -40.19 3.85 -2.23
C SER A 161 -39.39 5.16 -2.14
N SER A 162 -39.90 6.26 -2.68
CA SER A 162 -39.25 7.58 -2.65
C SER A 162 -39.26 8.27 -1.27
N GLY A 163 -39.71 7.59 -0.22
CA GLY A 163 -39.87 8.18 1.12
C GLY A 163 -38.76 7.87 2.14
N THR A 164 -37.81 7.02 1.82
CA THR A 164 -36.69 6.69 2.73
C THR A 164 -35.38 6.60 1.95
N ASP A 165 -34.86 7.74 1.52
CA ASP A 165 -33.43 7.85 1.28
C ASP A 165 -32.76 7.88 2.66
N GLU A 166 -32.52 6.71 3.24
CA GLU A 166 -31.61 6.60 4.37
C GLU A 166 -30.26 7.15 3.91
N ALA A 167 -29.80 8.18 4.62
CA ALA A 167 -28.51 8.79 4.35
C ALA A 167 -27.44 7.69 4.43
N VAL A 168 -26.85 7.34 3.30
CA VAL A 168 -25.80 6.32 3.20
C VAL A 168 -24.64 6.77 4.07
N ARG A 169 -24.36 6.00 5.14
CA ARG A 169 -23.19 6.22 5.98
C ARG A 169 -22.02 5.46 5.39
N LEU A 170 -21.01 6.19 4.94
CA LEU A 170 -19.77 5.63 4.44
C LEU A 170 -18.72 5.55 5.55
N THR A 171 -17.92 4.50 5.51
CA THR A 171 -16.71 4.39 6.32
C THR A 171 -15.74 5.52 5.91
N PRO A 172 -15.08 6.19 6.86
CA PRO A 172 -14.10 7.22 6.52
C PRO A 172 -13.02 6.67 5.57
N PRO A 173 -12.71 7.38 4.48
CA PRO A 173 -11.72 6.94 3.51
C PRO A 173 -10.30 7.00 4.09
N ILE A 174 -9.41 6.21 3.52
CA ILE A 174 -7.98 6.32 3.78
C ILE A 174 -7.49 7.60 3.08
N ARG A 175 -6.94 8.54 3.85
CA ARG A 175 -6.29 9.72 3.29
C ARG A 175 -4.83 9.39 3.00
N LEU A 176 -4.43 9.48 1.73
CA LEU A 176 -3.05 9.30 1.33
C LEU A 176 -2.27 10.60 1.55
N THR A 177 -1.18 10.51 2.31
CA THR A 177 -0.09 11.49 2.27
C THR A 177 0.83 11.16 1.10
N LEU A 178 1.79 12.02 0.77
CA LEU A 178 2.77 11.72 -0.28
C LEU A 178 3.58 10.47 0.06
N GLU A 179 4.07 10.38 1.29
CA GLU A 179 4.81 9.24 1.81
C GLU A 179 3.95 7.97 1.74
N GLY A 180 2.73 8.04 2.24
CA GLY A 180 1.79 6.91 2.22
C GLY A 180 1.43 6.47 0.79
N ALA A 181 1.34 7.39 -0.17
CA ALA A 181 1.08 7.04 -1.57
C ALA A 181 2.29 6.32 -2.21
N VAL A 182 3.52 6.78 -1.92
CA VAL A 182 4.75 6.13 -2.41
C VAL A 182 4.95 4.75 -1.78
N GLU A 183 4.61 4.59 -0.51
CA GLU A 183 4.61 3.30 0.19
C GLU A 183 3.56 2.33 -0.36
N PHE A 184 2.43 2.89 -0.79
CA PHE A 184 1.26 2.12 -1.22
C PHE A 184 1.41 1.50 -2.59
N ILE A 185 2.02 2.21 -3.56
CA ILE A 185 2.06 1.78 -4.96
C ILE A 185 2.89 0.52 -5.20
N ASP A 186 2.42 -0.29 -6.14
CA ASP A 186 3.15 -1.43 -6.69
C ASP A 186 3.84 -1.04 -8.01
N ASP A 187 4.62 -1.95 -8.60
CA ASP A 187 5.47 -1.69 -9.78
C ASP A 187 4.70 -1.24 -11.02
N ASP A 188 3.44 -1.63 -11.15
CA ASP A 188 2.55 -1.25 -12.24
C ASP A 188 1.67 -0.02 -11.92
N GLU A 189 1.95 0.69 -10.85
CA GLU A 189 1.19 1.82 -10.34
C GLU A 189 2.02 3.11 -10.33
N LEU A 190 1.34 4.25 -10.32
CA LEU A 190 1.94 5.58 -10.32
C LEU A 190 1.20 6.50 -9.35
N VAL A 191 1.96 7.41 -8.72
CA VAL A 191 1.40 8.51 -7.92
C VAL A 191 1.30 9.75 -8.80
N GLU A 192 0.13 10.37 -8.84
CA GLU A 192 -0.10 11.68 -9.45
C GLU A 192 -0.20 12.74 -8.35
N ILE A 193 0.66 13.73 -8.43
CA ILE A 193 0.68 14.85 -7.49
C ILE A 193 0.19 16.11 -8.20
N THR A 194 -0.88 16.68 -7.68
CA THR A 194 -1.41 17.96 -8.14
C THR A 194 -1.39 18.97 -6.99
N PRO A 195 -1.54 20.28 -7.24
CA PRO A 195 -1.60 21.28 -6.17
C PRO A 195 -2.71 21.04 -5.13
N VAL A 196 -3.75 20.28 -5.49
CA VAL A 196 -4.95 20.08 -4.65
C VAL A 196 -5.19 18.64 -4.24
N SER A 197 -4.51 17.66 -4.84
CA SER A 197 -4.76 16.23 -4.55
C SER A 197 -3.57 15.34 -4.85
N ILE A 198 -3.47 14.26 -4.08
CA ILE A 198 -2.61 13.11 -4.36
C ILE A 198 -3.53 11.99 -4.83
N ARG A 199 -3.23 11.40 -5.99
CA ARG A 199 -3.98 10.32 -6.60
C ARG A 199 -3.06 9.16 -6.91
N VAL A 200 -3.61 7.96 -6.91
CA VAL A 200 -2.89 6.75 -7.32
C VAL A 200 -3.60 6.13 -8.51
N ARG A 201 -2.84 5.66 -9.48
CA ARG A 201 -3.39 5.06 -10.70
C ARG A 201 -2.55 3.93 -11.22
N LYS A 202 -3.14 3.08 -12.05
CA LYS A 202 -2.37 2.12 -12.84
C LYS A 202 -1.53 2.84 -13.92
N ARG A 203 -0.37 2.27 -14.25
CA ARG A 203 0.50 2.78 -15.33
C ARG A 203 -0.25 2.76 -16.66
N PHE A 204 -0.94 1.67 -16.96
CA PHE A 204 -1.82 1.53 -18.11
C PHE A 204 -3.27 1.77 -17.66
N LEU A 205 -3.90 2.80 -18.21
CA LEU A 205 -5.21 3.26 -17.73
C LEU A 205 -6.34 2.33 -18.16
N THR A 206 -6.34 1.88 -19.42
CA THR A 206 -7.41 1.04 -19.93
C THR A 206 -7.21 -0.44 -19.58
N GLU A 207 -8.31 -1.16 -19.38
CA GLU A 207 -8.27 -2.60 -19.11
C GLU A 207 -7.56 -3.38 -20.24
N ASN A 208 -7.77 -2.96 -21.49
CA ASN A 208 -7.17 -3.59 -22.64
C ASN A 208 -5.64 -3.45 -22.67
N GLU A 209 -5.13 -2.27 -22.32
CA GLU A 209 -3.67 -2.03 -22.21
C GLU A 209 -3.07 -2.90 -21.10
N ARG A 210 -3.70 -2.96 -19.93
CA ARG A 210 -3.24 -3.83 -18.83
C ARG A 210 -3.18 -5.29 -19.24
N LYS A 211 -4.23 -5.80 -19.91
CA LYS A 211 -4.27 -7.19 -20.40
C LYS A 211 -3.19 -7.48 -21.45
N ARG A 212 -2.87 -6.53 -22.34
CA ARG A 212 -1.79 -6.68 -23.32
C ARG A 212 -0.43 -6.72 -22.66
N ASN A 213 -0.18 -5.83 -21.71
CA ASN A 213 1.09 -5.79 -20.99
C ASN A 213 1.38 -7.09 -20.22
N VAL A 214 0.37 -7.67 -19.56
CA VAL A 214 0.51 -8.97 -18.86
C VAL A 214 0.82 -10.12 -19.83
N ARG A 215 0.36 -10.04 -21.08
CA ARG A 215 0.61 -11.08 -22.10
C ARG A 215 1.94 -10.91 -22.83
N GLY A 216 2.70 -9.86 -22.55
CA GLY A 216 3.98 -9.57 -23.23
C GLY A 216 3.82 -9.19 -24.69
N LEU A 217 2.65 -8.66 -25.09
CA LEU A 217 2.30 -8.24 -26.46
C LEU A 217 2.37 -6.73 -26.59
#